data_d4b21c629d1596e231b974087ff04866
#
_entry.id   d4b21c629d1596e231b974087ff04866
#
_cell.length_a   1.000
_cell.length_b   1.000
_cell.length_c   1.000
_cell.angle_alpha   90.00
_cell.angle_beta   90.00
_cell.angle_gamma   90.00
#
_symmetry.space_group_name_H-M   'P 1'
#
loop_
_entity.id
_entity.type
_entity.pdbx_description
1 polymer ?
#
loop_
_entity_poly.entity_id
_entity_poly.type
_entity_poly.pdbx_seq_one_letter_code
_entity_poly.pdbx_strand_id
1 'polypeptide(L)'
;MMDKLEKILMPMAEAIGRNKYLIAIRDGFLVSTPLLIVGSIFLLLANFPIQAWTDFIANVQIGSSNLATLLSKQSDATFTIMAIFATMGIGYSFAKQLKTSGIFGAAVSLMSWFILMPYSITGSISAMFDANGAAMEVVEGAKATVTGVDLGWLGAKGIFMGIICGLVSVHVYAWVEKKGWVIKMPAGVPPTVVQSFAALIPAGIVMTMFFVINTIFVACGTDAFTFIFTFLQTPLLGLGDTLGAMVIAYIFLHLFWFFGVNGGSVVGAVFNPILQTLACLLYTSPSPRDSL
;
A
#
# COMPACT_ATOMS: atom_id res chain seq x y z
N MET A 1 -42.33 -2.58 0.43
CA MET A 1 -41.11 -2.19 -0.32
C MET A 1 -39.88 -2.42 0.53
N MET A 2 -39.89 -2.03 1.80
CA MET A 2 -38.83 -2.24 2.79
C MET A 2 -38.45 -3.71 2.94
N ASP A 3 -39.41 -4.62 3.14
CA ASP A 3 -39.16 -6.05 3.32
C ASP A 3 -38.49 -6.74 2.13
N LYS A 4 -38.72 -6.25 0.89
CA LYS A 4 -37.98 -6.74 -0.29
C LYS A 4 -36.53 -6.24 -0.34
N LEU A 5 -36.33 -4.99 0.08
CA LEU A 5 -35.02 -4.40 0.16
C LEU A 5 -34.18 -5.08 1.24
N GLU A 6 -34.76 -5.33 2.40
CA GLU A 6 -34.10 -6.04 3.51
C GLU A 6 -33.73 -7.47 3.11
N LYS A 7 -34.60 -8.21 2.46
CA LYS A 7 -34.33 -9.58 1.98
C LYS A 7 -33.19 -9.68 0.97
N ILE A 8 -32.87 -8.60 0.27
CA ILE A 8 -31.75 -8.56 -0.71
C ILE A 8 -30.46 -8.03 -0.05
N LEU A 9 -30.58 -6.97 0.74
CA LEU A 9 -29.43 -6.27 1.31
C LEU A 9 -28.81 -7.00 2.50
N MET A 10 -29.61 -7.62 3.37
CA MET A 10 -29.09 -8.35 4.54
C MET A 10 -28.17 -9.51 4.15
N PRO A 11 -28.54 -10.45 3.26
CA PRO A 11 -27.62 -11.53 2.87
C PRO A 11 -26.39 -11.02 2.13
N MET A 12 -26.50 -9.94 1.35
CA MET A 12 -25.35 -9.32 0.67
C MET A 12 -24.38 -8.69 1.68
N ALA A 13 -24.89 -7.94 2.65
CA ALA A 13 -24.09 -7.33 3.71
C ALA A 13 -23.43 -8.39 4.59
N GLU A 14 -24.14 -9.47 4.91
CA GLU A 14 -23.60 -10.58 5.68
C GLU A 14 -22.50 -11.34 4.89
N ALA A 15 -22.72 -11.57 3.61
CA ALA A 15 -21.74 -12.20 2.73
C ALA A 15 -20.44 -11.35 2.62
N ILE A 16 -20.57 -10.04 2.46
CA ILE A 16 -19.44 -9.10 2.43
C ILE A 16 -18.76 -9.06 3.81
N GLY A 17 -19.54 -8.91 4.89
CA GLY A 17 -19.03 -8.80 6.26
C GLY A 17 -18.36 -10.06 6.80
N ARG A 18 -18.62 -11.23 6.22
CA ARG A 18 -17.99 -12.53 6.55
C ARG A 18 -16.90 -12.96 5.56
N ASN A 19 -16.70 -12.21 4.50
CA ASN A 19 -15.69 -12.54 3.49
C ASN A 19 -14.28 -12.32 4.04
N LYS A 20 -13.49 -13.39 4.14
CA LYS A 20 -12.14 -13.39 4.71
C LYS A 20 -11.19 -12.43 3.98
N TYR A 21 -11.33 -12.30 2.67
CA TYR A 21 -10.50 -11.41 1.86
C TYR A 21 -10.81 -9.94 2.16
N LEU A 22 -12.10 -9.58 2.21
CA LEU A 22 -12.53 -8.21 2.50
C LEU A 22 -12.22 -7.82 3.95
N ILE A 23 -12.39 -8.73 4.90
CA ILE A 23 -11.98 -8.52 6.30
C ILE A 23 -10.47 -8.27 6.38
N ALA A 24 -9.67 -9.08 5.68
CA ALA A 24 -8.22 -8.94 5.68
C ALA A 24 -7.76 -7.59 5.10
N ILE A 25 -8.37 -7.15 4.00
CA ILE A 25 -8.09 -5.85 3.39
C ILE A 25 -8.45 -4.72 4.37
N ARG A 26 -9.69 -4.72 4.89
CA ARG A 26 -10.15 -3.72 5.86
C ARG A 26 -9.22 -3.62 7.07
N ASP A 27 -8.96 -4.75 7.72
CA ASP A 27 -8.17 -4.80 8.94
C ASP A 27 -6.70 -4.44 8.66
N GLY A 28 -6.19 -4.80 7.48
CA GLY A 28 -4.85 -4.42 7.03
C GLY A 28 -4.67 -2.91 6.88
N PHE A 29 -5.67 -2.22 6.32
CA PHE A 29 -5.64 -0.76 6.23
C PHE A 29 -5.80 -0.08 7.60
N LEU A 30 -6.56 -0.67 8.52
CA LEU A 30 -6.70 -0.14 9.88
C LEU A 30 -5.38 -0.08 10.64
N VAL A 31 -4.39 -0.92 10.31
CA VAL A 31 -3.05 -0.85 10.90
C VAL A 31 -2.33 0.45 10.51
N SER A 32 -2.53 0.94 9.28
CA SER A 32 -1.90 2.19 8.80
C SER A 32 -2.60 3.44 9.34
N THR A 33 -3.88 3.37 9.67
CA THR A 33 -4.69 4.55 10.04
C THR A 33 -4.09 5.39 11.17
N PRO A 34 -3.66 4.85 12.33
CA PRO A 34 -3.10 5.67 13.39
C PRO A 34 -1.77 6.34 12.98
N LEU A 35 -0.98 5.69 12.14
CA LEU A 35 0.27 6.26 11.63
C LEU A 35 0.00 7.44 10.69
N LEU A 36 -1.01 7.32 9.83
CA LEU A 36 -1.45 8.38 8.94
C LEU A 36 -2.01 9.59 9.71
N ILE A 37 -2.75 9.35 10.81
CA ILE A 37 -3.24 10.43 11.67
C ILE A 37 -2.07 11.22 12.26
N VAL A 38 -1.07 10.53 12.81
CA VAL A 38 0.13 11.21 13.33
C VAL A 38 0.88 11.94 12.22
N GLY A 39 1.07 11.29 11.06
CA GLY A 39 1.70 11.93 9.89
C GLY A 39 0.97 13.18 9.41
N SER A 40 -0.36 13.18 9.44
CA SER A 40 -1.18 14.34 9.04
C SER A 40 -1.00 15.55 9.97
N ILE A 41 -0.72 15.34 11.25
CA ILE A 41 -0.39 16.44 12.18
C ILE A 41 0.92 17.11 11.76
N PHE A 42 1.96 16.32 11.43
CA PHE A 42 3.22 16.88 10.95
C PHE A 42 3.07 17.56 9.58
N LEU A 43 2.24 16.98 8.69
CA LEU A 43 1.91 17.60 7.41
C LEU A 43 1.22 18.97 7.61
N LEU A 44 0.26 19.04 8.54
CA LEU A 44 -0.40 20.30 8.89
C LEU A 44 0.60 21.32 9.43
N LEU A 45 1.50 20.92 10.32
CA LEU A 45 2.53 21.79 10.87
C LEU A 45 3.50 22.29 9.79
N ALA A 46 3.88 21.43 8.85
CA ALA A 46 4.77 21.79 7.74
C ALA A 46 4.12 22.77 6.74
N ASN A 47 2.79 22.71 6.58
CA ASN A 47 2.02 23.48 5.59
C ASN A 47 0.97 24.38 6.23
N PHE A 48 1.16 24.83 7.46
CA PHE A 48 0.18 25.64 8.15
C PHE A 48 0.01 27.02 7.44
N PRO A 49 -1.22 27.43 7.09
CA PRO A 49 -1.47 28.53 6.16
C PRO A 49 -1.34 29.92 6.81
N ILE A 50 -0.29 30.13 7.62
CA ILE A 50 0.07 31.43 8.20
C ILE A 50 1.48 31.80 7.72
N GLN A 51 1.62 32.91 7.00
CA GLN A 51 2.90 33.32 6.39
C GLN A 51 4.01 33.45 7.45
N ALA A 52 3.73 34.03 8.60
CA ALA A 52 4.71 34.16 9.69
C ALA A 52 5.23 32.82 10.19
N TRP A 53 4.38 31.77 10.16
CA TRP A 53 4.77 30.42 10.53
C TRP A 53 5.63 29.77 9.45
N THR A 54 5.22 29.86 8.18
CA THR A 54 5.98 29.30 7.06
C THR A 54 7.36 29.94 6.95
N ASP A 55 7.47 31.25 7.13
CA ASP A 55 8.74 31.96 7.16
C ASP A 55 9.61 31.54 8.36
N PHE A 56 9.00 31.36 9.53
CA PHE A 56 9.70 30.88 10.72
C PHE A 56 10.32 29.51 10.49
N ILE A 57 9.53 28.52 10.08
CA ILE A 57 10.02 27.14 9.90
C ILE A 57 11.02 27.01 8.73
N ALA A 58 10.91 27.86 7.70
CA ALA A 58 11.86 27.92 6.60
C ALA A 58 13.22 28.53 7.01
N ASN A 59 13.21 29.52 7.91
CA ASN A 59 14.41 30.23 8.36
C ASN A 59 15.15 29.52 9.51
N VAL A 60 14.46 28.67 10.29
CA VAL A 60 15.11 27.92 11.38
C VAL A 60 15.96 26.78 10.77
N GLN A 61 17.27 26.97 10.82
CA GLN A 61 18.25 25.97 10.35
C GLN A 61 18.65 25.04 11.49
N ILE A 62 18.63 23.73 11.22
CA ILE A 62 19.06 22.66 12.13
C ILE A 62 20.08 21.81 11.36
N GLY A 63 21.35 22.11 11.58
CA GLY A 63 22.45 21.49 10.78
C GLY A 63 22.37 21.91 9.31
N SER A 64 22.33 20.96 8.41
CA SER A 64 22.21 21.18 6.95
C SER A 64 20.80 21.30 6.42
N SER A 65 19.76 21.21 7.29
CA SER A 65 18.35 21.19 6.91
C SER A 65 17.57 22.28 7.66
N ASN A 66 16.50 22.78 7.06
CA ASN A 66 15.57 23.66 7.77
C ASN A 66 14.48 22.86 8.49
N LEU A 67 13.79 23.53 9.44
CA LEU A 67 12.74 22.89 10.23
C LEU A 67 11.56 22.43 9.36
N ALA A 68 11.23 23.13 8.28
CA ALA A 68 10.18 22.75 7.34
C ALA A 68 10.47 21.37 6.70
N THR A 69 11.71 21.16 6.22
CA THR A 69 12.14 19.86 5.65
C THR A 69 12.07 18.73 6.69
N LEU A 70 12.45 19.01 7.94
CA LEU A 70 12.38 18.01 9.01
C LEU A 70 10.94 17.64 9.38
N LEU A 71 10.02 18.60 9.38
CA LEU A 71 8.59 18.34 9.60
C LEU A 71 7.99 17.54 8.42
N SER A 72 8.30 17.92 7.19
CA SER A 72 7.85 17.17 5.99
C SER A 72 8.36 15.74 6.00
N LYS A 73 9.60 15.51 6.42
CA LYS A 73 10.16 14.15 6.51
C LYS A 73 9.36 13.23 7.45
N GLN A 74 8.74 13.77 8.50
CA GLN A 74 7.88 12.96 9.39
C GLN A 74 6.57 12.55 8.69
N SER A 75 5.96 13.43 7.90
CA SER A 75 4.79 13.08 7.10
C SER A 75 5.14 12.07 5.99
N ASP A 76 6.28 12.25 5.34
CA ASP A 76 6.76 11.34 4.30
C ASP A 76 6.98 9.93 4.84
N ALA A 77 7.49 9.80 6.07
CA ALA A 77 7.66 8.51 6.74
C ALA A 77 6.33 7.74 7.00
N THR A 78 5.19 8.35 6.71
CA THR A 78 3.86 7.72 6.83
C THR A 78 3.16 7.62 5.48
N PHE A 79 2.97 8.71 4.77
CA PHE A 79 2.24 8.74 3.50
C PHE A 79 3.04 8.13 2.35
N THR A 80 4.33 8.43 2.25
CA THR A 80 5.17 7.97 1.14
C THR A 80 5.44 6.47 1.19
N ILE A 81 5.33 5.82 2.36
CA ILE A 81 5.55 4.38 2.50
C ILE A 81 4.28 3.60 2.89
N MET A 82 3.12 4.18 2.65
CA MET A 82 1.83 3.61 3.06
C MET A 82 1.57 2.22 2.47
N ALA A 83 2.01 1.93 1.24
CA ALA A 83 1.83 0.61 0.63
C ALA A 83 2.54 -0.50 1.41
N ILE A 84 3.68 -0.21 2.04
CA ILE A 84 4.39 -1.17 2.89
C ILE A 84 3.52 -1.56 4.09
N PHE A 85 2.98 -0.56 4.81
CA PHE A 85 2.13 -0.81 5.97
C PHE A 85 0.86 -1.57 5.59
N ALA A 86 0.21 -1.18 4.48
CA ALA A 86 -0.98 -1.85 3.98
C ALA A 86 -0.69 -3.30 3.59
N THR A 87 0.38 -3.56 2.83
CA THR A 87 0.78 -4.91 2.40
C THR A 87 1.05 -5.82 3.59
N MET A 88 1.84 -5.35 4.56
CA MET A 88 2.13 -6.10 5.78
C MET A 88 0.88 -6.34 6.63
N GLY A 89 0.04 -5.31 6.79
CA GLY A 89 -1.20 -5.37 7.57
C GLY A 89 -2.20 -6.36 6.97
N ILE A 90 -2.38 -6.33 5.65
CA ILE A 90 -3.25 -7.27 4.93
C ILE A 90 -2.72 -8.70 5.05
N GLY A 91 -1.41 -8.90 4.85
CA GLY A 91 -0.79 -10.20 4.99
C GLY A 91 -0.93 -10.77 6.39
N TYR A 92 -0.72 -9.94 7.42
CA TYR A 92 -0.91 -10.32 8.82
C TYR A 92 -2.36 -10.70 9.13
N SER A 93 -3.31 -9.84 8.73
CA SER A 93 -4.74 -10.07 8.98
C SER A 93 -5.24 -11.30 8.24
N PHE A 94 -4.87 -11.47 6.98
CA PHE A 94 -5.29 -12.62 6.19
C PHE A 94 -4.71 -13.94 6.70
N ALA A 95 -3.45 -13.96 7.15
CA ALA A 95 -2.85 -15.13 7.78
C ALA A 95 -3.63 -15.55 9.04
N LYS A 96 -4.05 -14.59 9.87
CA LYS A 96 -4.91 -14.87 11.02
C LYS A 96 -6.26 -15.45 10.62
N GLN A 97 -6.89 -14.94 9.56
CA GLN A 97 -8.15 -15.49 9.02
C GLN A 97 -7.98 -16.94 8.53
N LEU A 98 -6.80 -17.27 8.02
CA LEU A 98 -6.46 -18.63 7.57
C LEU A 98 -5.91 -19.54 8.69
N LYS A 99 -5.82 -19.02 9.93
CA LYS A 99 -5.29 -19.70 11.12
C LYS A 99 -3.83 -20.13 10.97
N THR A 100 -3.03 -19.30 10.34
CA THR A 100 -1.57 -19.43 10.23
C THR A 100 -0.87 -18.25 10.92
N SER A 101 0.47 -18.26 10.96
CA SER A 101 1.25 -17.22 11.64
C SER A 101 1.11 -15.86 10.95
N GLY A 102 0.56 -14.86 11.68
CA GLY A 102 0.40 -13.50 11.17
C GLY A 102 1.73 -12.84 10.81
N ILE A 103 2.78 -13.06 11.60
CA ILE A 103 4.10 -12.47 11.37
C ILE A 103 4.70 -12.98 10.05
N PHE A 104 4.66 -14.30 9.82
CA PHE A 104 5.13 -14.86 8.55
C PHE A 104 4.24 -14.45 7.38
N GLY A 105 2.91 -14.32 7.59
CA GLY A 105 2.01 -13.77 6.58
C GLY A 105 2.41 -12.34 6.17
N ALA A 106 2.69 -11.46 7.11
CA ALA A 106 3.16 -10.11 6.84
C ALA A 106 4.51 -10.10 6.10
N ALA A 107 5.47 -10.91 6.57
CA ALA A 107 6.81 -10.99 5.97
C ALA A 107 6.76 -11.52 4.54
N VAL A 108 6.01 -12.61 4.29
CA VAL A 108 5.87 -13.22 2.96
C VAL A 108 5.16 -12.28 1.98
N SER A 109 4.16 -11.53 2.45
CA SER A 109 3.47 -10.52 1.65
C SER A 109 4.41 -9.41 1.18
N LEU A 110 5.20 -8.87 2.12
CA LEU A 110 6.16 -7.82 1.82
C LEU A 110 7.27 -8.31 0.90
N MET A 111 7.81 -9.51 1.15
CA MET A 111 8.81 -10.15 0.30
C MET A 111 8.29 -10.31 -1.14
N SER A 112 7.07 -10.83 -1.31
CA SER A 112 6.44 -11.01 -2.62
C SER A 112 6.25 -9.69 -3.35
N TRP A 113 5.87 -8.64 -2.63
CA TRP A 113 5.71 -7.31 -3.14
C TRP A 113 7.03 -6.72 -3.65
N PHE A 114 8.13 -6.88 -2.89
CA PHE A 114 9.46 -6.46 -3.34
C PHE A 114 10.00 -7.29 -4.51
N ILE A 115 9.70 -8.59 -4.63
CA ILE A 115 10.11 -9.41 -5.78
C ILE A 115 9.52 -8.87 -7.09
N LEU A 116 8.29 -8.36 -7.06
CA LEU A 116 7.61 -7.80 -8.25
C LEU A 116 7.97 -6.33 -8.52
N MET A 117 8.59 -5.63 -7.56
CA MET A 117 8.89 -4.22 -7.69
C MET A 117 9.99 -3.96 -8.73
N PRO A 118 9.84 -2.98 -9.63
CA PRO A 118 10.92 -2.55 -10.50
C PRO A 118 11.99 -1.79 -9.70
N TYR A 119 13.25 -2.21 -9.83
CA TYR A 119 14.40 -1.56 -9.19
C TYR A 119 15.14 -0.59 -10.12
N SER A 120 14.45 -0.04 -11.09
CA SER A 120 14.98 0.95 -12.03
C SER A 120 14.16 2.21 -12.01
N ILE A 121 14.83 3.35 -11.82
CA ILE A 121 14.23 4.67 -11.92
C ILE A 121 14.78 5.31 -13.18
N THR A 122 13.90 5.64 -14.13
CA THR A 122 14.28 6.35 -15.35
C THR A 122 13.80 7.78 -15.25
N GLY A 123 14.74 8.72 -15.25
CA GLY A 123 14.49 10.15 -15.21
C GLY A 123 15.06 10.87 -16.43
N SER A 124 14.47 12.02 -16.79
CA SER A 124 15.06 12.94 -17.78
C SER A 124 16.28 13.64 -17.16
N ILE A 125 17.33 13.75 -17.95
CA ILE A 125 18.53 14.50 -17.55
C ILE A 125 18.28 15.96 -17.90
N SER A 126 18.20 16.84 -16.91
CA SER A 126 18.06 18.30 -17.11
C SER A 126 19.38 19.03 -17.13
N ALA A 127 20.45 18.48 -16.52
CA ALA A 127 21.78 19.03 -16.53
C ALA A 127 22.83 17.93 -16.36
N MET A 128 23.94 18.05 -17.05
CA MET A 128 25.14 17.22 -16.84
C MET A 128 26.33 18.13 -16.53
N PHE A 129 27.22 17.67 -15.66
CA PHE A 129 28.44 18.36 -15.33
C PHE A 129 29.61 17.41 -15.54
N ASP A 130 30.73 17.93 -16.01
CA ASP A 130 31.95 17.17 -16.11
C ASP A 130 32.62 16.97 -14.73
N ALA A 131 33.73 16.24 -14.69
CA ALA A 131 34.48 15.97 -13.45
C ALA A 131 35.02 17.25 -12.77
N ASN A 132 35.07 18.38 -13.48
CA ASN A 132 35.49 19.67 -12.96
C ASN A 132 34.35 20.58 -12.61
N GLY A 133 33.09 20.12 -12.74
CA GLY A 133 31.87 20.87 -12.44
C GLY A 133 31.43 21.82 -13.56
N ALA A 134 32.02 21.73 -14.77
CA ALA A 134 31.54 22.51 -15.90
C ALA A 134 30.26 21.90 -16.53
N ALA A 135 29.30 22.75 -16.87
CA ALA A 135 28.06 22.30 -17.48
C ALA A 135 28.33 21.71 -18.86
N MET A 136 27.81 20.50 -19.09
CA MET A 136 27.85 19.81 -20.38
C MET A 136 26.52 19.98 -21.11
N GLU A 137 26.59 20.00 -22.45
CA GLU A 137 25.40 20.03 -23.27
C GLU A 137 24.61 18.73 -23.12
N VAL A 138 23.34 18.84 -22.71
CA VAL A 138 22.42 17.69 -22.56
C VAL A 138 21.58 17.59 -23.83
N VAL A 139 21.64 16.43 -24.48
CA VAL A 139 20.77 16.15 -25.64
C VAL A 139 19.33 16.16 -25.18
N GLU A 140 18.47 16.90 -25.88
CA GLU A 140 17.05 16.99 -25.57
C GLU A 140 16.40 15.60 -25.59
N GLY A 141 15.72 15.24 -24.49
CA GLY A 141 15.14 13.90 -24.30
C GLY A 141 16.12 12.83 -23.75
N ALA A 142 17.34 13.20 -23.38
CA ALA A 142 18.28 12.28 -22.73
C ALA A 142 17.69 11.76 -21.42
N LYS A 143 17.74 10.43 -21.22
CA LYS A 143 17.26 9.76 -20.03
C LYS A 143 18.40 9.01 -19.34
N ALA A 144 18.44 9.07 -18.02
CA ALA A 144 19.28 8.22 -17.21
C ALA A 144 18.42 7.19 -16.47
N THR A 145 18.91 5.97 -16.43
CA THR A 145 18.32 4.91 -15.60
C THR A 145 19.28 4.62 -14.46
N VAL A 146 18.77 4.75 -13.24
CA VAL A 146 19.51 4.50 -12.00
C VAL A 146 18.86 3.33 -11.27
N THR A 147 19.68 2.46 -10.69
CA THR A 147 19.16 1.40 -9.81
C THR A 147 18.72 2.02 -8.50
N GLY A 148 17.43 1.85 -8.16
CA GLY A 148 16.83 2.40 -6.94
C GLY A 148 15.39 1.98 -6.80
N VAL A 149 14.80 2.34 -5.69
CA VAL A 149 13.37 2.14 -5.42
C VAL A 149 12.65 3.47 -5.60
N ASP A 150 11.69 3.50 -6.52
CA ASP A 150 10.83 4.68 -6.69
C ASP A 150 9.88 4.80 -5.49
N LEU A 151 10.02 5.90 -4.76
CA LEU A 151 9.17 6.21 -3.61
C LEU A 151 7.67 6.26 -3.97
N GLY A 152 7.34 6.59 -5.21
CA GLY A 152 5.95 6.57 -5.69
C GLY A 152 5.30 5.20 -5.58
N TRP A 153 6.06 4.13 -5.82
CA TRP A 153 5.57 2.76 -5.63
C TRP A 153 5.44 2.36 -4.17
N LEU A 154 6.25 2.90 -3.27
CA LEU A 154 6.12 2.67 -1.82
C LEU A 154 4.85 3.29 -1.24
N GLY A 155 4.36 4.35 -1.87
CA GLY A 155 3.14 5.09 -1.50
C GLY A 155 1.88 4.57 -2.19
N ALA A 156 1.00 5.50 -2.52
CA ALA A 156 -0.34 5.23 -3.04
C ALA A 156 -0.37 4.38 -4.31
N LYS A 157 0.62 4.53 -5.21
CA LYS A 157 0.67 3.77 -6.46
C LYS A 157 0.87 2.27 -6.26
N GLY A 158 1.54 1.85 -5.18
CA GLY A 158 1.81 0.44 -4.91
C GLY A 158 0.75 -0.27 -4.05
N ILE A 159 -0.28 0.42 -3.58
CA ILE A 159 -1.28 -0.12 -2.66
C ILE A 159 -2.01 -1.33 -3.25
N PHE A 160 -2.50 -1.23 -4.48
CA PHE A 160 -3.27 -2.32 -5.10
C PHE A 160 -2.40 -3.55 -5.36
N MET A 161 -1.13 -3.34 -5.76
CA MET A 161 -0.18 -4.43 -5.79
C MET A 161 0.02 -5.06 -4.40
N GLY A 162 0.07 -4.23 -3.35
CA GLY A 162 0.15 -4.69 -1.96
C GLY A 162 -1.04 -5.56 -1.55
N ILE A 163 -2.26 -5.20 -1.96
CA ILE A 163 -3.46 -6.02 -1.72
C ILE A 163 -3.31 -7.38 -2.40
N ILE A 164 -2.92 -7.42 -3.67
CA ILE A 164 -2.77 -8.65 -4.44
C ILE A 164 -1.67 -9.52 -3.81
N CYS A 165 -0.50 -8.96 -3.53
CA CYS A 165 0.61 -9.68 -2.90
C CYS A 165 0.21 -10.21 -1.52
N GLY A 166 -0.46 -9.38 -0.70
CA GLY A 166 -0.92 -9.76 0.63
C GLY A 166 -1.88 -10.96 0.61
N LEU A 167 -2.82 -10.96 -0.31
CA LEU A 167 -3.80 -12.04 -0.41
C LEU A 167 -3.22 -13.30 -1.07
N VAL A 168 -2.55 -13.17 -2.21
CA VAL A 168 -2.05 -14.32 -2.99
C VAL A 168 -0.92 -15.03 -2.26
N SER A 169 0.08 -14.30 -1.76
CA SER A 169 1.22 -14.89 -1.06
C SER A 169 0.81 -15.67 0.18
N VAL A 170 -0.05 -15.08 1.00
CA VAL A 170 -0.52 -15.72 2.24
C VAL A 170 -1.46 -16.88 1.95
N HIS A 171 -2.27 -16.80 0.89
CA HIS A 171 -3.11 -17.93 0.48
C HIS A 171 -2.27 -19.14 0.13
N VAL A 172 -1.24 -18.96 -0.69
CA VAL A 172 -0.32 -20.05 -1.10
C VAL A 172 0.48 -20.53 0.10
N TYR A 173 1.00 -19.62 0.93
CA TYR A 173 1.71 -19.97 2.16
C TYR A 173 0.87 -20.88 3.07
N ALA A 174 -0.35 -20.48 3.38
CA ALA A 174 -1.27 -21.22 4.24
C ALA A 174 -1.70 -22.56 3.59
N TRP A 175 -1.82 -22.60 2.27
CA TRP A 175 -2.13 -23.84 1.55
C TRP A 175 -0.99 -24.87 1.67
N VAL A 176 0.27 -24.44 1.49
CA VAL A 176 1.46 -25.28 1.64
C VAL A 176 1.58 -25.81 3.06
N GLU A 177 1.41 -24.91 4.06
CA GLU A 177 1.44 -25.26 5.49
C GLU A 177 0.38 -26.32 5.83
N LYS A 178 -0.86 -26.14 5.35
CA LYS A 178 -1.96 -27.10 5.55
C LYS A 178 -1.73 -28.45 4.89
N LYS A 179 -0.96 -28.51 3.80
CA LYS A 179 -0.52 -29.76 3.18
C LYS A 179 0.53 -30.50 4.00
N GLY A 180 1.05 -29.87 5.06
CA GLY A 180 2.09 -30.43 5.92
C GLY A 180 3.49 -30.38 5.30
N TRP A 181 3.70 -29.58 4.25
CA TRP A 181 5.01 -29.38 3.63
C TRP A 181 5.82 -28.39 4.46
N VAL A 182 6.19 -28.83 5.65
CA VAL A 182 6.91 -28.04 6.66
C VAL A 182 8.04 -28.88 7.25
N ILE A 183 9.12 -28.21 7.67
CA ILE A 183 10.19 -28.89 8.41
C ILE A 183 9.71 -29.12 9.84
N LYS A 184 9.61 -30.38 10.23
CA LYS A 184 9.24 -30.79 11.59
C LYS A 184 10.48 -30.88 12.46
N MET A 185 10.44 -30.24 13.61
CA MET A 185 11.52 -30.26 14.59
C MET A 185 11.22 -31.25 15.71
N PRO A 186 12.25 -31.88 16.33
CA PRO A 186 12.07 -32.77 17.47
C PRO A 186 11.56 -32.02 18.71
N ALA A 187 11.02 -32.80 19.66
CA ALA A 187 10.56 -32.27 20.94
C ALA A 187 11.74 -31.64 21.73
N GLY A 188 11.48 -30.49 22.40
CA GLY A 188 12.48 -29.76 23.19
C GLY A 188 13.05 -28.51 22.49
N VAL A 189 12.75 -28.26 21.23
CA VAL A 189 13.16 -27.01 20.54
C VAL A 189 12.20 -25.88 20.91
N PRO A 190 12.70 -24.64 21.17
CA PRO A 190 11.85 -23.49 21.46
C PRO A 190 10.80 -23.24 20.37
N PRO A 191 9.55 -22.87 20.73
CA PRO A 191 8.44 -22.71 19.77
C PRO A 191 8.72 -21.72 18.64
N THR A 192 9.47 -20.65 18.95
CA THR A 192 9.86 -19.63 17.94
C THR A 192 10.77 -20.20 16.86
N VAL A 193 11.71 -21.07 17.24
CA VAL A 193 12.63 -21.75 16.32
C VAL A 193 11.84 -22.74 15.46
N VAL A 194 10.97 -23.54 16.08
CA VAL A 194 10.10 -24.49 15.36
C VAL A 194 9.28 -23.78 14.29
N GLN A 195 8.67 -22.64 14.61
CA GLN A 195 7.88 -21.84 13.67
C GLN A 195 8.73 -21.29 12.53
N SER A 196 9.94 -20.83 12.81
CA SER A 196 10.86 -20.30 11.79
C SER A 196 11.25 -21.36 10.76
N PHE A 197 11.61 -22.57 11.22
CA PHE A 197 11.94 -23.67 10.31
C PHE A 197 10.72 -24.21 9.57
N ALA A 198 9.56 -24.25 10.21
CA ALA A 198 8.32 -24.66 9.55
C ALA A 198 7.92 -23.70 8.42
N ALA A 199 8.21 -22.41 8.55
CA ALA A 199 7.94 -21.39 7.55
C ALA A 199 8.85 -21.47 6.31
N LEU A 200 10.01 -22.13 6.39
CA LEU A 200 11.04 -22.11 5.35
C LEU A 200 10.52 -22.65 4.00
N ILE A 201 9.91 -23.82 4.00
CA ILE A 201 9.39 -24.45 2.76
C ILE A 201 8.21 -23.65 2.18
N PRO A 202 7.18 -23.29 2.97
CA PRO A 202 6.08 -22.45 2.46
C PRO A 202 6.56 -21.12 1.89
N ALA A 203 7.47 -20.41 2.57
CA ALA A 203 8.03 -19.17 2.09
C ALA A 203 8.86 -19.35 0.81
N GLY A 204 9.67 -20.41 0.73
CA GLY A 204 10.45 -20.74 -0.47
C GLY A 204 9.57 -20.99 -1.69
N ILE A 205 8.45 -21.72 -1.53
CA ILE A 205 7.48 -21.95 -2.61
C ILE A 205 6.84 -20.65 -3.08
N VAL A 206 6.43 -19.79 -2.15
CA VAL A 206 5.87 -18.47 -2.48
C VAL A 206 6.89 -17.62 -3.21
N MET A 207 8.14 -17.57 -2.73
CA MET A 207 9.22 -16.82 -3.37
C MET A 207 9.45 -17.30 -4.82
N THR A 208 9.51 -18.62 -5.03
CA THR A 208 9.67 -19.20 -6.36
C THR A 208 8.50 -18.88 -7.28
N MET A 209 7.28 -18.93 -6.76
CA MET A 209 6.09 -18.58 -7.53
C MET A 209 6.13 -17.10 -7.98
N PHE A 210 6.45 -16.18 -7.07
CA PHE A 210 6.54 -14.76 -7.42
C PHE A 210 7.73 -14.44 -8.33
N PHE A 211 8.84 -15.16 -8.19
CA PHE A 211 9.96 -15.09 -9.14
C PHE A 211 9.51 -15.48 -10.57
N VAL A 212 8.77 -16.57 -10.72
CA VAL A 212 8.22 -16.98 -12.02
C VAL A 212 7.26 -15.93 -12.58
N ILE A 213 6.37 -15.39 -11.75
CA ILE A 213 5.44 -14.33 -12.15
C ILE A 213 6.23 -13.10 -12.63
N ASN A 214 7.24 -12.65 -11.88
CA ASN A 214 8.07 -11.53 -12.28
C ASN A 214 8.78 -11.78 -13.61
N THR A 215 9.33 -12.98 -13.80
CA THR A 215 10.00 -13.37 -15.04
C THR A 215 9.05 -13.31 -16.24
N ILE A 216 7.79 -13.69 -16.08
CA ILE A 216 6.76 -13.59 -17.12
C ILE A 216 6.52 -12.12 -17.49
N PHE A 217 6.35 -11.22 -16.51
CA PHE A 217 6.15 -9.79 -16.77
C PHE A 217 7.35 -9.17 -17.51
N VAL A 218 8.56 -9.48 -17.06
CA VAL A 218 9.79 -9.01 -17.72
C VAL A 218 9.88 -9.53 -19.17
N ALA A 219 9.54 -10.82 -19.40
CA ALA A 219 9.51 -11.38 -20.74
C ALA A 219 8.46 -10.73 -21.67
N CYS A 220 7.36 -10.22 -21.08
CA CYS A 220 6.35 -9.44 -21.80
C CYS A 220 6.75 -7.96 -22.01
N GLY A 221 7.94 -7.54 -21.59
CA GLY A 221 8.43 -6.16 -21.74
C GLY A 221 7.74 -5.15 -20.83
N THR A 222 7.15 -5.60 -19.72
CA THR A 222 6.46 -4.73 -18.73
C THR A 222 6.85 -5.17 -17.32
N ASP A 223 6.43 -4.42 -16.32
CA ASP A 223 6.51 -4.82 -14.92
C ASP A 223 5.12 -4.97 -14.29
N ALA A 224 5.05 -5.78 -13.25
CA ALA A 224 3.78 -6.10 -12.60
C ALA A 224 3.13 -4.87 -11.95
N PHE A 225 3.91 -3.92 -11.43
CA PHE A 225 3.41 -2.70 -10.80
C PHE A 225 2.73 -1.79 -11.81
N THR A 226 3.40 -1.47 -12.92
CA THR A 226 2.83 -0.66 -14.00
C THR A 226 1.59 -1.32 -14.59
N PHE A 227 1.61 -2.65 -14.76
CA PHE A 227 0.45 -3.38 -15.26
C PHE A 227 -0.75 -3.23 -14.33
N ILE A 228 -0.61 -3.52 -13.04
CA ILE A 228 -1.70 -3.42 -12.06
C ILE A 228 -2.15 -1.97 -11.88
N PHE A 229 -1.22 -1.02 -11.88
CA PHE A 229 -1.55 0.41 -11.80
C PHE A 229 -2.44 0.83 -12.97
N THR A 230 -2.07 0.49 -14.19
CA THR A 230 -2.78 0.92 -15.40
C THR A 230 -4.12 0.20 -15.57
N PHE A 231 -4.15 -1.12 -15.37
CA PHE A 231 -5.35 -1.90 -15.66
C PHE A 231 -6.36 -1.93 -14.52
N LEU A 232 -5.92 -1.89 -13.27
CA LEU A 232 -6.80 -2.04 -12.13
C LEU A 232 -6.95 -0.72 -11.35
N GLN A 233 -5.85 -0.11 -10.96
CA GLN A 233 -5.89 1.03 -10.06
C GLN A 233 -6.44 2.29 -10.73
N THR A 234 -5.96 2.65 -11.90
CA THR A 234 -6.38 3.87 -12.61
C THR A 234 -7.89 3.91 -12.88
N PRO A 235 -8.55 2.85 -13.40
CA PRO A 235 -10.00 2.84 -13.54
C PRO A 235 -10.76 2.94 -12.21
N LEU A 236 -10.28 2.25 -11.15
CA LEU A 236 -10.93 2.29 -9.84
C LEU A 236 -10.82 3.66 -9.17
N LEU A 237 -9.66 4.32 -9.31
CA LEU A 237 -9.48 5.69 -8.80
C LEU A 237 -10.42 6.66 -9.52
N GLY A 238 -10.54 6.57 -10.84
CA GLY A 238 -11.48 7.39 -11.63
C GLY A 238 -12.95 7.20 -11.25
N LEU A 239 -13.33 6.00 -10.78
CA LEU A 239 -14.67 5.76 -10.23
C LEU A 239 -14.83 6.37 -8.83
N GLY A 240 -13.79 6.29 -7.98
CA GLY A 240 -13.82 6.79 -6.61
C GLY A 240 -13.74 8.32 -6.47
N ASP A 241 -13.21 9.00 -7.48
CA ASP A 241 -13.02 10.47 -7.49
C ASP A 241 -14.28 11.25 -7.89
N THR A 242 -15.41 10.58 -8.09
CA THR A 242 -16.66 11.23 -8.47
C THR A 242 -17.55 11.49 -7.27
N LEU A 243 -18.18 12.68 -7.23
CA LEU A 243 -19.19 13.02 -6.22
C LEU A 243 -20.32 11.97 -6.18
N GLY A 244 -20.72 11.46 -7.35
CA GLY A 244 -21.74 10.43 -7.46
C GLY A 244 -21.39 9.12 -6.75
N ALA A 245 -20.15 8.65 -6.93
CA ALA A 245 -19.66 7.45 -6.25
C ALA A 245 -19.63 7.62 -4.72
N MET A 246 -19.19 8.79 -4.25
CA MET A 246 -19.18 9.12 -2.82
C MET A 246 -20.61 9.15 -2.24
N VAL A 247 -21.54 9.80 -2.91
CA VAL A 247 -22.96 9.85 -2.47
C VAL A 247 -23.55 8.43 -2.40
N ILE A 248 -23.31 7.61 -3.42
CA ILE A 248 -23.78 6.21 -3.44
C ILE A 248 -23.17 5.42 -2.28
N ALA A 249 -21.87 5.54 -2.04
CA ALA A 249 -21.20 4.88 -0.92
C ALA A 249 -21.81 5.26 0.43
N TYR A 250 -22.05 6.55 0.66
CA TYR A 250 -22.68 7.03 1.91
C TYR A 250 -24.14 6.59 2.04
N ILE A 251 -24.90 6.53 0.94
CA ILE A 251 -26.26 5.99 0.95
C ILE A 251 -26.24 4.52 1.40
N PHE A 252 -25.37 3.69 0.82
CA PHE A 252 -25.23 2.29 1.22
C PHE A 252 -24.76 2.15 2.67
N LEU A 253 -23.81 2.98 3.12
CA LEU A 253 -23.32 2.98 4.48
C LEU A 253 -24.44 3.20 5.48
N HIS A 254 -25.27 4.24 5.27
CA HIS A 254 -26.41 4.54 6.15
C HIS A 254 -27.54 3.52 6.04
N LEU A 255 -27.76 3.00 4.84
CA LEU A 255 -28.74 1.96 4.60
C LEU A 255 -28.41 0.67 5.38
N PHE A 256 -27.14 0.24 5.40
CA PHE A 256 -26.71 -0.91 6.20
C PHE A 256 -26.87 -0.64 7.70
N TRP A 257 -26.54 0.57 8.17
CA TRP A 257 -26.76 0.97 9.56
C TRP A 257 -28.27 0.93 9.92
N PHE A 258 -29.14 1.35 9.02
CA PHE A 258 -30.58 1.30 9.22
C PHE A 258 -31.10 -0.14 9.44
N PHE A 259 -30.51 -1.11 8.76
CA PHE A 259 -30.83 -2.54 8.94
C PHE A 259 -30.05 -3.23 10.07
N GLY A 260 -29.38 -2.47 10.92
CA GLY A 260 -28.63 -3.02 12.06
C GLY A 260 -27.29 -3.70 11.71
N VAL A 261 -26.85 -3.61 10.45
CA VAL A 261 -25.55 -4.09 10.02
C VAL A 261 -24.53 -2.94 10.13
N ASN A 262 -23.30 -3.24 10.57
CA ASN A 262 -22.26 -2.21 10.61
C ASN A 262 -21.88 -1.76 9.18
N GLY A 263 -22.55 -0.71 8.70
CA GLY A 263 -22.31 -0.14 7.37
C GLY A 263 -20.88 0.30 7.13
N GLY A 264 -20.21 0.83 8.15
CA GLY A 264 -18.82 1.22 8.07
C GLY A 264 -17.88 0.04 7.79
N SER A 265 -18.14 -1.13 8.36
CA SER A 265 -17.37 -2.35 8.08
C SER A 265 -17.60 -2.90 6.67
N VAL A 266 -18.84 -2.84 6.19
CA VAL A 266 -19.21 -3.38 4.87
C VAL A 266 -18.72 -2.47 3.75
N VAL A 267 -19.12 -1.20 3.78
CA VAL A 267 -18.76 -0.20 2.76
C VAL A 267 -17.27 0.12 2.82
N GLY A 268 -16.72 0.25 4.03
CA GLY A 268 -15.31 0.52 4.24
C GLY A 268 -14.38 -0.58 3.72
N ALA A 269 -14.78 -1.84 3.72
CA ALA A 269 -13.97 -2.91 3.14
C ALA A 269 -13.70 -2.72 1.63
N VAL A 270 -14.60 -2.05 0.93
CA VAL A 270 -14.49 -1.78 -0.51
C VAL A 270 -13.95 -0.37 -0.77
N PHE A 271 -14.48 0.64 -0.08
CA PHE A 271 -14.18 2.05 -0.36
C PHE A 271 -12.93 2.57 0.34
N ASN A 272 -12.58 2.09 1.54
CA ASN A 272 -11.41 2.60 2.26
C ASN A 272 -10.09 2.45 1.47
N PRO A 273 -9.79 1.34 0.80
CA PRO A 273 -8.60 1.24 -0.04
C PRO A 273 -8.54 2.32 -1.12
N ILE A 274 -9.68 2.59 -1.78
CA ILE A 274 -9.78 3.58 -2.86
C ILE A 274 -9.61 4.99 -2.27
N LEU A 275 -10.36 5.33 -1.21
CA LEU A 275 -10.33 6.66 -0.60
C LEU A 275 -8.97 6.98 0.04
N GLN A 276 -8.34 6.01 0.71
CA GLN A 276 -7.00 6.22 1.28
C GLN A 276 -5.95 6.40 0.19
N THR A 277 -6.06 5.66 -0.90
CA THR A 277 -5.19 5.83 -2.07
C THR A 277 -5.35 7.22 -2.69
N LEU A 278 -6.59 7.69 -2.89
CA LEU A 278 -6.88 9.04 -3.39
C LEU A 278 -6.35 10.12 -2.44
N ALA A 279 -6.58 9.98 -1.14
CA ALA A 279 -6.05 10.90 -0.14
C ALA A 279 -4.51 10.97 -0.19
N CYS A 280 -3.83 9.82 -0.24
CA CYS A 280 -2.37 9.80 -0.36
C CYS A 280 -1.87 10.41 -1.67
N LEU A 281 -2.55 10.19 -2.80
CA LEU A 281 -2.21 10.82 -4.07
C LEU A 281 -2.36 12.35 -4.00
N LEU A 282 -3.40 12.83 -3.34
CA LEU A 282 -3.62 14.26 -3.13
C LEU A 282 -2.51 14.90 -2.30
N TYR A 283 -2.07 14.23 -1.21
CA TYR A 283 -1.00 14.74 -0.34
C TYR A 283 0.40 14.62 -0.95
N THR A 284 0.63 13.65 -1.83
CA THR A 284 1.92 13.45 -2.50
C THR A 284 2.01 14.13 -3.86
N SER A 285 0.90 14.69 -4.38
CA SER A 285 0.91 15.47 -5.61
C SER A 285 1.58 16.82 -5.38
N PRO A 286 2.41 17.31 -6.33
CA PRO A 286 2.95 18.66 -6.24
C PRO A 286 1.80 19.67 -6.16
N SER A 287 1.90 20.58 -5.19
CA SER A 287 0.93 21.67 -5.03
C SER A 287 0.95 22.56 -6.28
N PRO A 288 -0.18 23.15 -6.70
CA PRO A 288 -0.17 24.19 -7.73
C PRO A 288 0.76 25.39 -7.42
N ARG A 289 1.19 25.54 -6.14
CA ARG A 289 2.19 26.52 -5.70
C ARG A 289 3.62 26.11 -6.03
N ASP A 290 3.90 24.81 -6.19
CA ASP A 290 5.25 24.32 -6.50
C ASP A 290 5.60 24.46 -7.99
N SER A 291 4.62 24.88 -8.81
CA SER A 291 4.77 25.16 -10.25
C SER A 291 4.92 26.64 -10.60
N LEU A 292 4.99 27.53 -9.61
CA LEU A 292 5.24 28.95 -9.71
C LEU A 292 6.59 29.30 -9.11
#